data_144313761b64c9910bbdd2abdfae4930
#
_entry.id   144313761b64c9910bbdd2abdfae4930
#
_cell.length_a   1.000
_cell.length_b   1.000
_cell.length_c   1.000
_cell.angle_alpha   90.00
_cell.angle_beta   90.00
_cell.angle_gamma   90.00
#
_symmetry.space_group_name_H-M   'P 1'
#
loop_
_entity.id
_entity.type
_entity.pdbx_description
1 polymer ?
#
loop_
_entity_poly.entity_id
_entity_poly.type
_entity_poly.pdbx_seq_one_letter_code
_entity_poly.pdbx_strand_id
1 'polypeptide(L)'
;FVDQLCEDHKKILQSKSDNLLVSPALYDPELVDDHVRSLDNIVFANNIWIDVDEGQMTTTAFRRMFPEFKMALFNTYSSLDNTRFRAVIQTDSYMTKEQYRSITKQIMQVVKHEEYVTKQAKRKGSEKPCHGIDTSKLHPVSLFYLPSQAEAGPAASFFEYQDGKPIPVTEWC
;
A
#
# COMPACT_ATOMS: atom_id res chain seq x y z
N PHE A 1 3.96 7.05 13.57
CA PHE A 1 4.15 6.35 12.28
C PHE A 1 3.79 7.24 11.09
N VAL A 2 2.57 7.83 11.04
CA VAL A 2 2.15 8.72 9.94
C VAL A 2 3.05 9.96 9.87
N ASP A 3 3.38 10.56 11.01
CA ASP A 3 4.27 11.71 11.07
C ASP A 3 5.65 11.39 10.45
N GLN A 4 6.16 10.18 10.71
CA GLN A 4 7.42 9.73 10.12
C GLN A 4 7.30 9.57 8.59
N LEU A 5 6.20 9.00 8.09
CA LEU A 5 5.96 8.93 6.65
C LEU A 5 5.86 10.32 6.01
N CYS A 6 5.23 11.27 6.71
CA CYS A 6 5.15 12.65 6.25
C CYS A 6 6.53 13.32 6.18
N GLU A 7 7.37 13.12 7.19
CA GLU A 7 8.75 13.62 7.18
C GLU A 7 9.60 12.94 6.10
N ASP A 8 9.47 11.63 5.92
CA ASP A 8 10.16 10.91 4.85
C ASP A 8 9.74 11.42 3.46
N HIS A 9 8.46 11.75 3.28
CA HIS A 9 7.97 12.32 2.01
C HIS A 9 8.59 13.66 1.64
N LYS A 10 9.07 14.43 2.58
CA LYS A 10 9.77 15.72 2.32
C LYS A 10 11.17 15.53 1.74
N LYS A 11 11.72 14.31 1.80
CA LYS A 11 13.06 14.01 1.26
C LYS A 11 13.04 14.03 -0.25
N ILE A 12 13.92 14.83 -0.83
CA ILE A 12 14.16 14.89 -2.27
C ILE A 12 15.35 13.97 -2.59
N LEU A 13 15.15 13.03 -3.51
CA LEU A 13 16.15 12.05 -3.89
C LEU A 13 16.51 12.19 -5.37
N GLN A 14 17.79 11.99 -5.69
CA GLN A 14 18.28 11.99 -7.07
C GLN A 14 17.91 10.68 -7.79
N SER A 15 17.92 9.56 -7.06
CA SER A 15 17.58 8.25 -7.60
C SER A 15 16.63 7.51 -6.67
N LYS A 16 15.77 6.68 -7.25
CA LYS A 16 14.91 5.76 -6.50
C LYS A 16 15.71 4.77 -5.65
N SER A 17 16.90 4.39 -6.10
CA SER A 17 17.81 3.48 -5.38
C SER A 17 18.38 4.08 -4.09
N ASP A 18 18.35 5.40 -3.94
CA ASP A 18 18.82 6.09 -2.73
C ASP A 18 17.78 6.03 -1.59
N ASN A 19 16.59 5.52 -1.89
CA ASN A 19 15.51 5.42 -0.93
C ASN A 19 15.57 4.12 -0.11
N LEU A 20 15.11 4.20 1.12
CA LEU A 20 14.99 3.05 2.00
C LEU A 20 13.75 2.21 1.66
N LEU A 21 13.87 0.92 1.90
CA LEU A 21 12.78 -0.03 1.77
C LEU A 21 12.21 -0.37 3.15
N VAL A 22 10.90 -0.51 3.22
CA VAL A 22 10.15 -0.96 4.38
C VAL A 22 9.34 -2.20 4.05
N SER A 23 9.21 -3.10 5.00
CA SER A 23 8.27 -4.23 4.97
C SER A 23 7.16 -4.00 5.98
N PRO A 24 5.91 -4.38 5.69
CA PRO A 24 4.85 -4.40 6.69
C PRO A 24 5.08 -5.43 7.80
N ALA A 25 5.99 -6.40 7.60
CA ALA A 25 6.24 -7.48 8.55
C ALA A 25 7.55 -7.33 9.30
N LEU A 26 7.56 -7.80 10.55
CA LEU A 26 8.75 -8.12 11.32
C LEU A 26 9.09 -9.59 11.12
N TYR A 27 10.38 -9.87 10.99
CA TYR A 27 10.91 -11.20 10.75
C TYR A 27 11.81 -11.65 11.90
N ASP A 28 11.75 -12.94 12.21
CA ASP A 28 12.73 -13.60 13.05
C ASP A 28 13.68 -14.41 12.15
N PRO A 29 14.96 -14.04 12.05
CA PRO A 29 15.91 -14.73 11.19
C PRO A 29 16.28 -16.13 11.67
N GLU A 30 15.95 -16.48 12.92
CA GLU A 30 16.26 -17.79 13.51
C GLU A 30 15.21 -18.86 13.17
N LEU A 31 14.04 -18.48 12.63
CA LEU A 31 12.98 -19.44 12.33
C LEU A 31 13.22 -20.28 11.06
N VAL A 32 13.96 -19.77 10.08
CA VAL A 32 14.28 -20.48 8.83
C VAL A 32 15.71 -20.16 8.38
N ASP A 33 16.46 -21.16 7.96
CA ASP A 33 17.91 -21.12 7.78
C ASP A 33 18.42 -20.15 6.67
N ASP A 34 17.71 -19.95 5.56
CA ASP A 34 18.34 -19.36 4.38
C ASP A 34 17.85 -17.96 3.96
N HIS A 35 16.64 -17.55 4.32
CA HIS A 35 16.06 -16.28 3.86
C HIS A 35 15.35 -15.53 4.97
N VAL A 36 16.00 -14.55 5.56
CA VAL A 36 15.41 -13.72 6.64
C VAL A 36 14.00 -13.25 6.26
N ARG A 37 13.80 -12.78 5.03
CA ARG A 37 12.53 -12.29 4.54
C ARG A 37 11.72 -13.37 3.82
N SER A 38 11.19 -14.32 4.56
CA SER A 38 10.27 -15.34 4.07
C SER A 38 8.92 -15.25 4.79
N LEU A 39 7.88 -15.89 4.24
CA LEU A 39 6.57 -15.97 4.89
C LEU A 39 6.63 -16.76 6.21
N ASP A 40 7.56 -17.69 6.33
CA ASP A 40 7.69 -18.56 7.49
C ASP A 40 8.48 -17.89 8.63
N ASN A 41 9.21 -16.83 8.33
CA ASN A 41 9.93 -16.01 9.31
C ASN A 41 9.11 -14.82 9.84
N ILE A 42 7.86 -14.64 9.41
CA ILE A 42 7.04 -13.54 9.90
C ILE A 42 6.62 -13.80 11.33
N VAL A 43 7.01 -12.90 12.23
CA VAL A 43 6.53 -12.85 13.61
C VAL A 43 5.18 -12.17 13.67
N PHE A 44 5.06 -11.00 13.05
CA PHE A 44 3.80 -10.26 12.87
C PHE A 44 3.92 -9.28 11.71
N ALA A 45 2.77 -8.81 11.23
CA ALA A 45 2.67 -7.68 10.31
C ALA A 45 1.92 -6.51 10.97
N ASN A 46 2.17 -5.30 10.50
CA ASN A 46 1.53 -4.08 10.98
C ASN A 46 1.18 -3.17 9.81
N ASN A 47 0.02 -2.56 9.87
CA ASN A 47 -0.55 -1.73 8.81
C ASN A 47 -0.68 -2.46 7.46
N ILE A 48 -1.69 -2.07 6.70
CA ILE A 48 -1.92 -2.62 5.36
C ILE A 48 -1.33 -1.67 4.34
N TRP A 49 -0.48 -2.18 3.46
CA TRP A 49 0.17 -1.44 2.40
C TRP A 49 -0.40 -1.84 1.04
N ILE A 50 -0.94 -0.87 0.33
CA ILE A 50 -1.52 -1.04 -1.01
C ILE A 50 -0.75 -0.18 -2.00
N ASP A 51 -0.20 -0.81 -3.03
CA ASP A 51 0.50 -0.14 -4.13
C ASP A 51 -0.43 -0.04 -5.34
N VAL A 52 -0.72 1.17 -5.78
CA VAL A 52 -1.55 1.45 -6.96
C VAL A 52 -0.64 1.98 -8.04
N ASP A 53 -0.55 1.23 -9.13
CA ASP A 53 0.36 1.49 -10.24
C ASP A 53 -0.34 1.33 -11.60
N GLU A 54 -0.35 2.39 -12.40
CA GLU A 54 -0.93 2.42 -13.75
C GLU A 54 -2.42 2.04 -13.83
N GLY A 55 -3.25 2.63 -12.96
CA GLY A 55 -4.70 2.45 -12.95
C GLY A 55 -5.46 3.71 -13.34
N GLN A 56 -6.78 3.65 -13.16
CA GLN A 56 -7.69 4.78 -13.30
C GLN A 56 -8.30 5.16 -11.93
N MET A 57 -7.93 4.42 -10.87
CA MET A 57 -8.36 4.70 -9.51
C MET A 57 -7.52 5.84 -8.94
N THR A 58 -8.17 6.90 -8.51
CA THR A 58 -7.55 8.05 -7.86
C THR A 58 -7.50 7.87 -6.34
N THR A 59 -6.68 8.67 -5.65
CA THR A 59 -6.68 8.73 -4.17
C THR A 59 -8.07 9.06 -3.63
N THR A 60 -8.78 9.98 -4.26
CA THR A 60 -10.16 10.34 -3.88
C THR A 60 -11.12 9.16 -4.01
N ALA A 61 -11.04 8.38 -5.08
CA ALA A 61 -11.88 7.20 -5.26
C ALA A 61 -11.56 6.14 -4.20
N PHE A 62 -10.26 5.90 -3.93
CA PHE A 62 -9.86 4.94 -2.91
C PHE A 62 -10.35 5.34 -1.52
N ARG A 63 -10.21 6.60 -1.13
CA ARG A 63 -10.70 7.13 0.16
C ARG A 63 -12.21 6.99 0.33
N ARG A 64 -12.98 7.16 -0.74
CA ARG A 64 -14.46 6.97 -0.72
C ARG A 64 -14.88 5.54 -0.46
N MET A 65 -14.09 4.56 -0.86
CA MET A 65 -14.35 3.14 -0.58
C MET A 65 -14.13 2.79 0.90
N PHE A 66 -13.28 3.56 1.59
CA PHE A 66 -12.87 3.29 2.97
C PHE A 66 -12.95 4.58 3.82
N PRO A 67 -14.15 5.22 3.90
CA PRO A 67 -14.28 6.56 4.49
C PRO A 67 -14.01 6.59 6.00
N GLU A 68 -14.16 5.46 6.67
CA GLU A 68 -13.99 5.35 8.13
C GLU A 68 -12.55 5.07 8.55
N PHE A 69 -11.67 4.67 7.63
CA PHE A 69 -10.35 4.20 8.00
C PHE A 69 -9.31 5.30 8.04
N LYS A 70 -8.45 5.17 9.04
CA LYS A 70 -7.26 6.00 9.19
C LYS A 70 -6.20 5.56 8.21
N MET A 71 -5.76 6.45 7.31
CA MET A 71 -4.77 6.13 6.30
C MET A 71 -3.94 7.32 5.85
N ALA A 72 -2.75 7.01 5.36
CA ALA A 72 -1.92 7.94 4.59
C ALA A 72 -1.85 7.48 3.13
N LEU A 73 -1.98 8.44 2.21
CA LEU A 73 -1.82 8.20 0.78
C LEU A 73 -0.74 9.15 0.25
N PHE A 74 0.18 8.63 -0.52
CA PHE A 74 1.28 9.43 -1.07
C PHE A 74 1.71 8.92 -2.43
N ASN A 75 2.28 9.82 -3.22
CA ASN A 75 2.83 9.44 -4.52
C ASN A 75 4.03 8.50 -4.36
N THR A 76 4.23 7.64 -5.34
CA THR A 76 5.50 6.90 -5.45
C THR A 76 6.54 7.81 -6.13
N TYR A 77 7.83 7.51 -5.97
CA TYR A 77 8.93 8.28 -6.58
C TYR A 77 8.73 8.57 -8.08
N SER A 78 8.14 7.63 -8.81
CA SER A 78 7.93 7.73 -10.27
C SER A 78 6.55 8.25 -10.66
N SER A 79 5.76 8.77 -9.71
CA SER A 79 4.40 9.25 -10.00
C SER A 79 4.44 10.59 -10.71
N LEU A 80 3.61 10.73 -11.73
CA LEU A 80 3.37 11.99 -12.45
C LEU A 80 2.02 12.61 -12.11
N ASP A 81 1.13 11.84 -11.48
CA ASP A 81 -0.24 12.23 -11.13
C ASP A 81 -0.76 11.43 -9.91
N ASN A 82 -2.03 11.63 -9.55
CA ASN A 82 -2.68 10.98 -8.41
C ASN A 82 -3.27 9.60 -8.70
N THR A 83 -2.99 9.01 -9.85
CA THR A 83 -3.40 7.63 -10.20
C THR A 83 -2.34 6.60 -9.91
N ARG A 84 -1.15 7.05 -9.50
CA ARG A 84 -0.03 6.20 -9.08
C ARG A 84 0.37 6.58 -7.67
N PHE A 85 -0.09 5.80 -6.71
CA PHE A 85 0.06 6.12 -5.30
C PHE A 85 0.21 4.87 -4.44
N ARG A 86 0.60 5.10 -3.21
CA ARG A 86 0.59 4.11 -2.15
C ARG A 86 -0.36 4.53 -1.05
N ALA A 87 -1.17 3.59 -0.57
CA ALA A 87 -2.00 3.76 0.61
C ALA A 87 -1.45 2.90 1.75
N VAL A 88 -1.34 3.49 2.93
CA VAL A 88 -0.98 2.80 4.17
C VAL A 88 -2.13 2.96 5.13
N ILE A 89 -2.86 1.88 5.39
CA ILE A 89 -4.05 1.87 6.24
C ILE A 89 -3.63 1.33 7.61
N GLN A 90 -3.90 2.09 8.65
CA GLN A 90 -3.56 1.70 10.01
C GLN A 90 -4.44 0.55 10.49
N THR A 91 -3.85 -0.40 11.22
CA THR A 91 -4.58 -1.47 11.92
C THR A 91 -4.57 -1.23 13.44
N ASP A 92 -5.57 -1.73 14.15
CA ASP A 92 -5.69 -1.57 15.61
C ASP A 92 -4.73 -2.48 16.39
N SER A 93 -4.27 -3.53 15.76
CA SER A 93 -3.37 -4.53 16.35
C SER A 93 -2.42 -5.13 15.33
N TYR A 94 -1.42 -5.85 15.82
CA TYR A 94 -0.54 -6.67 14.99
C TYR A 94 -1.31 -7.84 14.39
N MET A 95 -0.88 -8.30 13.24
CA MET A 95 -1.53 -9.35 12.45
C MET A 95 -0.59 -10.53 12.22
N THR A 96 -1.17 -11.72 12.19
CA THR A 96 -0.51 -12.86 11.56
C THR A 96 -0.46 -12.69 10.04
N LYS A 97 0.33 -13.51 9.36
CA LYS A 97 0.38 -13.52 7.89
C LYS A 97 -0.97 -13.87 7.25
N GLU A 98 -1.76 -14.71 7.90
CA GLU A 98 -3.09 -15.12 7.47
C GLU A 98 -4.09 -13.96 7.60
N GLN A 99 -4.08 -13.26 8.73
CA GLN A 99 -4.91 -12.09 8.98
C GLN A 99 -4.60 -10.97 7.96
N TYR A 100 -3.32 -10.69 7.72
CA TYR A 100 -2.92 -9.71 6.69
C TYR A 100 -3.48 -10.07 5.31
N ARG A 101 -3.39 -11.35 4.92
CA ARG A 101 -3.94 -11.83 3.65
C ARG A 101 -5.46 -11.75 3.60
N SER A 102 -6.15 -12.06 4.70
CA SER A 102 -7.60 -11.96 4.77
C SER A 102 -8.05 -10.52 4.58
N ILE A 103 -7.46 -9.57 5.30
CA ILE A 103 -7.79 -8.15 5.21
C ILE A 103 -7.51 -7.61 3.80
N THR A 104 -6.34 -7.91 3.22
CA THR A 104 -6.04 -7.47 1.84
C THR A 104 -7.03 -8.05 0.83
N LYS A 105 -7.49 -9.29 1.02
CA LYS A 105 -8.51 -9.91 0.18
C LYS A 105 -9.87 -9.19 0.31
N GLN A 106 -10.26 -8.78 1.51
CA GLN A 106 -11.50 -8.01 1.71
C GLN A 106 -11.41 -6.62 1.07
N ILE A 107 -10.28 -5.93 1.21
CA ILE A 107 -10.03 -4.66 0.51
C ILE A 107 -10.25 -4.85 -1.01
N MET A 108 -9.69 -5.93 -1.57
CA MET A 108 -9.87 -6.22 -3.00
C MET A 108 -11.33 -6.54 -3.36
N GLN A 109 -12.12 -7.13 -2.45
CA GLN A 109 -13.54 -7.34 -2.68
C GLN A 109 -14.32 -6.02 -2.73
N VAL A 110 -14.03 -5.08 -1.83
CA VAL A 110 -14.61 -3.73 -1.85
C VAL A 110 -14.28 -3.03 -3.17
N VAL A 111 -13.01 -3.02 -3.57
CA VAL A 111 -12.56 -2.41 -4.83
C VAL A 111 -13.28 -3.03 -6.05
N LYS A 112 -13.51 -4.33 -6.05
CA LYS A 112 -14.26 -5.03 -7.09
C LYS A 112 -15.75 -4.68 -7.07
N HIS A 113 -16.34 -4.52 -5.88
CA HIS A 113 -17.74 -4.12 -5.72
C HIS A 113 -17.99 -2.72 -6.27
N GLU A 114 -17.03 -1.82 -6.14
CA GLU A 114 -17.03 -0.47 -6.75
C GLU A 114 -16.72 -0.49 -8.26
N GLU A 115 -16.94 -1.65 -8.90
CA GLU A 115 -16.85 -1.88 -10.34
C GLU A 115 -15.46 -1.69 -10.97
N TYR A 116 -14.41 -1.62 -10.19
CA TYR A 116 -13.05 -1.64 -10.72
C TYR A 116 -12.63 -3.05 -11.16
N VAL A 117 -11.85 -3.12 -12.23
CA VAL A 117 -11.33 -4.37 -12.78
C VAL A 117 -9.81 -4.44 -12.70
N THR A 118 -9.26 -5.64 -12.87
CA THR A 118 -7.82 -5.86 -12.96
C THR A 118 -7.22 -5.34 -14.26
N LYS A 119 -5.92 -5.08 -14.30
CA LYS A 119 -5.18 -4.76 -15.54
C LYS A 119 -5.42 -5.83 -16.63
N GLN A 120 -5.48 -7.10 -16.25
CA GLN A 120 -5.73 -8.19 -17.21
C GLN A 120 -7.13 -8.10 -17.83
N ALA A 121 -8.17 -7.84 -17.03
CA ALA A 121 -9.54 -7.68 -17.55
C ALA A 121 -9.63 -6.44 -18.46
N LYS A 122 -8.95 -5.34 -18.12
CA LYS A 122 -8.88 -4.15 -18.95
C LYS A 122 -8.22 -4.44 -20.31
N ARG A 123 -7.11 -5.17 -20.32
CA ARG A 123 -6.43 -5.61 -21.57
C ARG A 123 -7.32 -6.52 -22.44
N LYS A 124 -8.26 -7.24 -21.83
CA LYS A 124 -9.24 -8.09 -22.55
C LYS A 124 -10.47 -7.33 -23.03
N GLY A 125 -10.47 -6.00 -22.96
CA GLY A 125 -11.54 -5.16 -23.52
C GLY A 125 -12.64 -4.76 -22.53
N SER A 126 -12.45 -4.93 -21.23
CA SER A 126 -13.42 -4.43 -20.25
C SER A 126 -13.55 -2.90 -20.34
N GLU A 127 -14.79 -2.39 -20.41
CA GLU A 127 -15.07 -0.95 -20.36
C GLU A 127 -14.91 -0.35 -18.97
N LYS A 128 -15.05 -1.16 -17.91
CA LYS A 128 -14.91 -0.73 -16.52
C LYS A 128 -13.50 -0.19 -16.22
N PRO A 129 -13.36 0.77 -15.29
CA PRO A 129 -12.06 1.33 -14.94
C PRO A 129 -11.14 0.29 -14.28
N CYS A 130 -9.85 0.39 -14.55
CA CYS A 130 -8.84 -0.45 -13.92
C CYS A 130 -8.46 0.12 -12.55
N HIS A 131 -8.42 -0.73 -11.50
CA HIS A 131 -7.99 -0.29 -10.17
C HIS A 131 -6.49 0.02 -10.06
N GLY A 132 -5.66 -0.62 -10.88
CA GLY A 132 -4.20 -0.41 -10.86
C GLY A 132 -3.46 -1.02 -9.67
N ILE A 133 -4.13 -1.66 -8.70
CA ILE A 133 -3.47 -2.28 -7.55
C ILE A 133 -2.52 -3.38 -8.04
N ASP A 134 -1.27 -3.31 -7.58
CA ASP A 134 -0.29 -4.37 -7.79
C ASP A 134 -0.58 -5.55 -6.85
N THR A 135 -1.26 -6.56 -7.37
CA THR A 135 -1.64 -7.74 -6.60
C THR A 135 -0.45 -8.58 -6.15
N SER A 136 0.72 -8.44 -6.78
CA SER A 136 1.96 -9.09 -6.34
C SER A 136 2.50 -8.50 -5.03
N LYS A 137 2.04 -7.30 -4.66
CA LYS A 137 2.43 -6.59 -3.44
C LYS A 137 1.47 -6.79 -2.27
N LEU A 138 0.37 -7.54 -2.44
CA LEU A 138 -0.61 -7.81 -1.39
C LEU A 138 -0.16 -8.91 -0.39
N HIS A 139 1.13 -9.08 -0.22
CA HIS A 139 1.72 -10.04 0.72
C HIS A 139 2.51 -9.31 1.80
N PRO A 140 2.50 -9.79 3.05
CA PRO A 140 3.22 -9.14 4.15
C PRO A 140 4.75 -9.15 3.96
N VAL A 141 5.30 -10.01 3.09
CA VAL A 141 6.74 -10.03 2.73
C VAL A 141 7.11 -8.98 1.68
N SER A 142 6.17 -8.23 1.17
CA SER A 142 6.44 -7.23 0.13
C SER A 142 7.32 -6.10 0.67
N LEU A 143 8.16 -5.57 -0.22
CA LEU A 143 8.96 -4.38 0.05
C LEU A 143 8.36 -3.17 -0.65
N PHE A 144 8.36 -2.06 0.06
CA PHE A 144 7.90 -0.77 -0.40
C PHE A 144 8.99 0.26 -0.16
N TYR A 145 9.23 1.12 -1.14
CA TYR A 145 10.05 2.30 -0.87
C TYR A 145 9.30 3.26 0.06
N LEU A 146 10.00 3.86 0.99
CA LEU A 146 9.45 4.94 1.80
C LEU A 146 8.97 6.10 0.91
N PRO A 147 8.02 6.92 1.36
CA PRO A 147 7.62 8.10 0.61
C PRO A 147 8.81 9.04 0.40
N SER A 148 8.92 9.60 -0.80
CA SER A 148 9.97 10.54 -1.16
C SER A 148 9.56 11.30 -2.42
N GLN A 149 10.25 12.40 -2.71
CA GLN A 149 10.06 13.21 -3.91
C GLN A 149 11.24 13.01 -4.86
N ALA A 150 10.95 12.97 -6.16
CA ALA A 150 12.00 13.02 -7.17
C ALA A 150 12.47 14.46 -7.37
N GLU A 151 13.77 14.68 -7.58
CA GLU A 151 14.34 16.02 -7.83
C GLU A 151 13.67 16.72 -9.03
N ALA A 152 13.33 15.97 -10.06
CA ALA A 152 12.71 16.48 -11.28
C ALA A 152 11.18 16.64 -11.22
N GLY A 153 10.51 16.26 -10.12
CA GLY A 153 9.06 16.13 -10.07
C GLY A 153 8.33 16.61 -8.82
N PRO A 154 8.77 17.66 -8.09
CA PRO A 154 8.08 18.07 -6.88
C PRO A 154 6.64 18.55 -7.12
N ALA A 155 6.32 19.04 -8.32
CA ALA A 155 4.98 19.51 -8.67
C ALA A 155 3.89 18.42 -8.68
N ALA A 156 4.26 17.15 -8.86
CA ALA A 156 3.34 16.01 -8.83
C ALA A 156 3.34 15.29 -7.47
N SER A 157 4.15 15.75 -6.51
CA SER A 157 4.23 15.15 -5.18
C SER A 157 3.03 15.52 -4.34
N PHE A 158 2.47 14.52 -3.66
CA PHE A 158 1.40 14.71 -2.69
C PHE A 158 1.54 13.75 -1.52
N PHE A 159 1.09 14.20 -0.37
CA PHE A 159 0.90 13.39 0.82
C PHE A 159 -0.47 13.77 1.41
N GLU A 160 -1.40 12.83 1.39
CA GLU A 160 -2.74 13.00 1.92
C GLU A 160 -2.91 12.16 3.17
N TYR A 161 -3.48 12.74 4.20
CA TYR A 161 -3.85 12.01 5.41
C TYR A 161 -5.37 12.00 5.55
N GLN A 162 -5.92 10.83 5.84
CA GLN A 162 -7.31 10.67 6.22
C GLN A 162 -7.36 10.26 7.68
N ASP A 163 -7.95 11.11 8.50
CA ASP A 163 -8.27 10.73 9.88
C ASP A 163 -9.45 9.76 9.90
N GLY A 164 -9.47 8.90 10.91
CA GLY A 164 -10.48 7.86 11.03
C GLY A 164 -10.09 6.83 12.08
N LYS A 165 -10.67 5.65 11.99
CA LYS A 165 -10.38 4.51 12.87
C LYS A 165 -9.37 3.58 12.23
N PRO A 166 -8.46 2.97 13.00
CA PRO A 166 -7.69 1.82 12.51
C PRO A 166 -8.64 0.68 12.07
N ILE A 167 -8.21 -0.12 11.10
CA ILE A 167 -8.95 -1.36 10.75
C ILE A 167 -8.98 -2.27 11.97
N PRO A 168 -10.18 -2.70 12.44
CA PRO A 168 -10.28 -3.69 13.50
C PRO A 168 -9.91 -5.08 12.95
N VAL A 169 -8.70 -5.55 13.29
CA VAL A 169 -8.13 -6.79 12.74
C VAL A 169 -9.05 -7.98 12.95
N THR A 170 -9.66 -8.10 14.13
CA THR A 170 -10.55 -9.23 14.47
C THR A 170 -11.86 -9.25 13.66
N GLU A 171 -12.33 -8.11 13.19
CA GLU A 171 -13.56 -8.00 12.40
C GLU A 171 -13.31 -8.17 10.90
N TRP A 172 -12.08 -7.87 10.48
CA TRP A 172 -11.65 -7.87 9.08
C TRP A 172 -10.81 -9.09 8.69
N CYS A 173 -10.74 -10.13 9.52
CA CYS A 173 -10.07 -11.37 9.17
C CYS A 173 -11.01 -12.53 8.81
#